data_c6e6f75c9e5374750c4087f9d1a49873
#
_entry.id   c6e6f75c9e5374750c4087f9d1a49873
#
_cell.length_a   1.000
_cell.length_b   1.000
_cell.length_c   1.000
_cell.angle_alpha   90.00
_cell.angle_beta   90.00
_cell.angle_gamma   90.00
#
_symmetry.space_group_name_H-M   'P 1'
#
loop_
_entity.id
_entity.type
_entity.pdbx_description
1 polymer ?
#
loop_
_entity_poly.entity_id
_entity_poly.type
_entity_poly.pdbx_seq_one_letter_code
_entity_poly.pdbx_strand_id
1 'polypeptide(L)'
;MIFFDTTNAASWTHASGLATVSRRLLAGLGPAATGAAWPRIGSIAGKGDWVLTAELFSEHERPGLTAFLAKRSCRAAAVYHDAIPLKHPAITWPRSVERHPSYMKLLASFDRVWAVSAASRDELLSFWKWQGIAAPPPVGVLALGADGAGTARPSAPTAPISPPRIVSVGILEPRKNQMLLLDACEALRRDGVEFELHLVGRINPHFGKPIARRVQQMRAERPGLAHHASLDDAALADLLRTARATAFPSIAEGCGLPLLESLWAGIPCICSDIPPLLENAVGGGCLVVPGNGLEGWKTALRRMLADDAYRARLAKEALSRTLPTWAGAAATLKNALA
;
A
#
# COMPACT_ATOMS: atom_id res chain seq x y z
N MET A 1 -9.34 23.12 14.97
CA MET A 1 -10.04 22.31 13.94
C MET A 1 -8.99 21.64 13.07
N ILE A 2 -9.29 20.47 12.42
CA ILE A 2 -8.40 19.84 11.45
C ILE A 2 -8.95 20.08 10.04
N PHE A 3 -8.20 20.77 9.19
CA PHE A 3 -8.47 20.89 7.75
C PHE A 3 -7.70 19.77 7.05
N PHE A 4 -8.42 18.83 6.46
CA PHE A 4 -7.83 17.71 5.73
C PHE A 4 -7.72 18.06 4.25
N ASP A 5 -6.50 18.08 3.72
CA ASP A 5 -6.24 18.42 2.32
C ASP A 5 -6.72 17.31 1.38
N THR A 6 -7.67 17.67 0.51
CA THR A 6 -8.28 16.80 -0.50
C THR A 6 -8.05 17.32 -1.93
N THR A 7 -7.02 18.13 -2.14
CA THR A 7 -6.75 18.79 -3.43
C THR A 7 -6.67 17.81 -4.59
N ASN A 8 -5.92 16.74 -4.43
CA ASN A 8 -5.79 15.72 -5.47
C ASN A 8 -6.89 14.66 -5.35
N ALA A 9 -7.34 14.34 -4.13
CA ALA A 9 -8.36 13.32 -3.89
C ALA A 9 -9.67 13.62 -4.62
N ALA A 10 -10.05 14.89 -4.75
CA ALA A 10 -11.25 15.34 -5.48
C ALA A 10 -11.21 15.00 -6.99
N SER A 11 -10.02 14.85 -7.58
CA SER A 11 -9.82 14.53 -9.00
C SER A 11 -9.54 13.04 -9.28
N TRP A 12 -9.36 12.21 -8.25
CA TRP A 12 -9.03 10.80 -8.46
C TRP A 12 -10.25 9.99 -8.90
N THR A 13 -10.19 9.52 -10.12
CA THR A 13 -11.23 8.69 -10.75
C THR A 13 -11.05 7.19 -10.47
N HIS A 14 -9.97 6.79 -9.79
CA HIS A 14 -9.64 5.39 -9.56
C HIS A 14 -8.99 5.17 -8.20
N ALA A 15 -9.18 3.98 -7.64
CA ALA A 15 -8.55 3.56 -6.40
C ALA A 15 -7.03 3.38 -6.60
N SER A 16 -6.24 4.12 -5.83
CA SER A 16 -4.81 3.92 -5.65
C SER A 16 -4.52 3.80 -4.16
N GLY A 17 -3.37 3.27 -3.77
CA GLY A 17 -2.99 3.21 -2.35
C GLY A 17 -3.08 4.59 -1.67
N LEU A 18 -2.57 5.63 -2.33
CA LEU A 18 -2.66 7.02 -1.84
C LEU A 18 -4.11 7.49 -1.68
N ALA A 19 -4.96 7.24 -2.69
CA ALA A 19 -6.36 7.60 -2.64
C ALA A 19 -7.10 6.86 -1.51
N THR A 20 -6.78 5.59 -1.31
CA THR A 20 -7.35 4.77 -0.23
C THR A 20 -6.96 5.34 1.13
N VAL A 21 -5.67 5.65 1.36
CA VAL A 21 -5.19 6.23 2.62
C VAL A 21 -5.89 7.56 2.90
N SER A 22 -5.91 8.48 1.94
CA SER A 22 -6.54 9.80 2.11
C SER A 22 -8.04 9.67 2.45
N ARG A 23 -8.80 8.88 1.69
CA ARG A 23 -10.24 8.68 1.94
C ARG A 23 -10.53 8.02 3.29
N ARG A 24 -9.80 6.96 3.62
CA ARG A 24 -10.03 6.21 4.86
C ARG A 24 -9.66 7.02 6.10
N LEU A 25 -8.58 7.79 6.06
CA LEU A 25 -8.22 8.67 7.16
C LEU A 25 -9.22 9.79 7.36
N LEU A 26 -9.67 10.46 6.28
CA LEU A 26 -10.69 11.50 6.38
C LEU A 26 -12.01 10.93 6.93
N ALA A 27 -12.46 9.79 6.43
CA ALA A 27 -13.66 9.12 6.91
C ALA A 27 -13.53 8.72 8.39
N GLY A 28 -12.38 8.19 8.81
CA GLY A 28 -12.13 7.81 10.21
C GLY A 28 -12.02 8.99 11.17
N LEU A 29 -11.53 10.15 10.71
CA LEU A 29 -11.52 11.39 11.49
C LEU A 29 -12.94 11.96 11.70
N GLY A 30 -13.87 11.66 10.79
CA GLY A 30 -15.26 12.05 10.89
C GLY A 30 -15.42 13.56 11.14
N PRO A 31 -16.28 13.97 12.09
CA PRO A 31 -16.55 15.40 12.36
C PRO A 31 -15.36 16.16 12.97
N ALA A 32 -14.26 15.48 13.35
CA ALA A 32 -13.05 16.14 13.86
C ALA A 32 -12.24 16.81 12.73
N ALA A 33 -12.47 16.44 11.47
CA ALA A 33 -11.78 17.01 10.33
C ALA A 33 -12.75 17.47 9.23
N THR A 34 -12.39 18.55 8.56
CA THR A 34 -13.11 19.07 7.39
C THR A 34 -12.23 18.90 6.15
N GLY A 35 -12.71 18.13 5.16
CA GLY A 35 -12.04 18.00 3.87
C GLY A 35 -12.17 19.28 3.05
N ALA A 36 -11.05 19.78 2.52
CA ALA A 36 -11.04 20.95 1.65
C ALA A 36 -9.85 20.93 0.68
N ALA A 37 -10.00 21.59 -0.47
CA ALA A 37 -8.88 21.78 -1.40
C ALA A 37 -7.97 22.93 -0.94
N TRP A 38 -6.70 22.90 -1.39
CA TRP A 38 -5.65 23.82 -0.95
C TRP A 38 -5.99 25.32 -1.07
N PRO A 39 -6.51 25.86 -2.15
CA PRO A 39 -6.77 27.30 -2.19
C PRO A 39 -7.67 27.78 -1.06
N ARG A 40 -8.67 26.96 -0.72
CA ARG A 40 -9.57 27.24 0.40
C ARG A 40 -8.87 27.08 1.74
N ILE A 41 -8.11 25.99 1.96
CA ILE A 41 -7.38 25.76 3.21
C ILE A 41 -6.44 26.95 3.49
N GLY A 42 -5.64 27.37 2.51
CA GLY A 42 -4.71 28.46 2.65
C GLY A 42 -5.33 29.80 3.03
N SER A 43 -6.64 30.00 2.76
CA SER A 43 -7.36 31.23 3.09
C SER A 43 -8.09 31.19 4.45
N ILE A 44 -8.46 29.99 4.97
CA ILE A 44 -9.32 29.88 6.16
C ILE A 44 -8.59 29.33 7.40
N ALA A 45 -7.53 28.53 7.23
CA ALA A 45 -6.80 27.95 8.36
C ALA A 45 -6.03 29.04 9.12
N GLY A 46 -6.24 29.09 10.45
CA GLY A 46 -5.67 30.11 11.33
C GLY A 46 -5.11 29.54 12.62
N LYS A 47 -4.82 30.46 13.56
CA LYS A 47 -4.20 30.11 14.85
C LYS A 47 -5.04 29.09 15.60
N GLY A 48 -4.42 28.00 16.03
CA GLY A 48 -5.07 26.88 16.72
C GLY A 48 -5.57 25.76 15.80
N ASP A 49 -5.59 25.98 14.49
CA ASP A 49 -5.97 24.94 13.55
C ASP A 49 -4.79 24.05 13.13
N TRP A 50 -5.11 22.88 12.60
CA TRP A 50 -4.19 21.99 11.92
C TRP A 50 -4.57 21.86 10.45
N VAL A 51 -3.56 21.89 9.59
CA VAL A 51 -3.67 21.41 8.20
C VAL A 51 -3.02 20.04 8.14
N LEU A 52 -3.78 19.03 7.73
CA LEU A 52 -3.31 17.65 7.58
C LEU A 52 -3.41 17.22 6.11
N THR A 53 -2.32 16.75 5.54
CA THR A 53 -2.31 16.16 4.20
C THR A 53 -1.82 14.71 4.23
N ALA A 54 -2.48 13.83 3.48
CA ALA A 54 -2.05 12.46 3.21
C ALA A 54 -1.76 12.24 1.72
N GLU A 55 -1.62 13.34 0.97
CA GLU A 55 -1.35 13.34 -0.46
C GLU A 55 0.12 13.63 -0.75
N LEU A 56 0.58 13.26 -1.95
CA LEU A 56 1.80 13.86 -2.52
C LEU A 56 1.46 15.26 -3.03
N PHE A 57 2.35 16.20 -2.78
CA PHE A 57 2.12 17.61 -3.13
C PHE A 57 3.39 18.30 -3.61
N SER A 58 3.20 19.45 -4.26
CA SER A 58 4.26 20.34 -4.69
C SER A 58 3.76 21.77 -4.59
N GLU A 59 4.66 22.75 -4.63
CA GLU A 59 4.31 24.18 -4.72
C GLU A 59 3.46 24.48 -5.96
N HIS A 60 3.68 23.74 -7.07
CA HIS A 60 2.88 23.89 -8.28
C HIS A 60 1.41 23.44 -8.08
N GLU A 61 1.20 22.33 -7.37
CA GLU A 61 -0.15 21.83 -7.08
C GLU A 61 -0.84 22.60 -5.95
N ARG A 62 -0.04 23.27 -5.09
CA ARG A 62 -0.51 24.07 -3.95
C ARG A 62 0.22 25.42 -3.92
N PRO A 63 -0.15 26.33 -4.82
CA PRO A 63 0.51 27.64 -4.90
C PRO A 63 0.48 28.39 -3.56
N GLY A 64 1.62 28.89 -3.13
CA GLY A 64 1.77 29.62 -1.87
C GLY A 64 1.94 28.72 -0.63
N LEU A 65 2.03 27.40 -0.76
CA LEU A 65 2.20 26.46 0.36
C LEU A 65 3.48 26.77 1.15
N THR A 66 4.61 27.00 0.47
CA THR A 66 5.88 27.31 1.14
C THR A 66 5.77 28.59 1.97
N ALA A 67 5.16 29.63 1.44
CA ALA A 67 4.95 30.88 2.17
C ALA A 67 3.96 30.71 3.34
N PHE A 68 2.93 29.88 3.17
CA PHE A 68 1.98 29.54 4.21
C PHE A 68 2.66 28.80 5.38
N LEU A 69 3.47 27.80 5.12
CA LEU A 69 4.22 27.06 6.13
C LEU A 69 5.21 27.96 6.86
N ALA A 70 5.89 28.86 6.13
CA ALA A 70 6.84 29.83 6.72
C ALA A 70 6.18 30.82 7.67
N LYS A 71 4.93 31.23 7.42
CA LYS A 71 4.17 32.17 8.28
C LYS A 71 3.81 31.57 9.65
N ARG A 72 3.75 30.24 9.76
CA ARG A 72 3.33 29.53 10.99
C ARG A 72 2.02 30.05 11.59
N SER A 73 1.08 30.46 10.72
CA SER A 73 -0.23 30.96 11.15
C SER A 73 -1.15 29.87 11.68
N CYS A 74 -0.93 28.62 11.30
CA CYS A 74 -1.52 27.42 11.87
C CYS A 74 -0.45 26.31 11.93
N ARG A 75 -0.78 25.18 12.56
CA ARG A 75 0.07 23.99 12.57
C ARG A 75 -0.16 23.13 11.34
N ALA A 76 0.88 22.47 10.84
CA ALA A 76 0.81 21.62 9.65
C ALA A 76 1.34 20.21 9.94
N ALA A 77 0.62 19.20 9.46
CA ALA A 77 0.97 17.80 9.59
C ALA A 77 0.83 17.05 8.26
N ALA A 78 1.65 16.02 8.06
CA ALA A 78 1.62 15.22 6.84
C ALA A 78 1.73 13.73 7.12
N VAL A 79 1.13 12.92 6.25
CA VAL A 79 1.38 11.48 6.15
C VAL A 79 2.33 11.24 4.97
N TYR A 80 3.50 10.71 5.26
CA TYR A 80 4.55 10.37 4.30
C TYR A 80 4.47 8.91 3.91
N HIS A 81 4.50 8.62 2.62
CA HIS A 81 4.27 7.28 2.10
C HIS A 81 5.57 6.50 1.89
N ASP A 82 6.50 7.01 1.09
CA ASP A 82 7.73 6.30 0.73
C ASP A 82 8.73 7.20 -0.02
N ALA A 83 9.96 6.67 -0.21
CA ALA A 83 11.00 7.25 -1.04
C ALA A 83 11.18 6.48 -2.38
N ILE A 84 10.19 5.69 -2.81
CA ILE A 84 10.28 4.84 -3.99
C ILE A 84 10.73 5.59 -5.24
N PRO A 85 10.24 6.81 -5.55
CA PRO A 85 10.70 7.55 -6.71
C PRO A 85 12.20 7.86 -6.72
N LEU A 86 12.82 8.02 -5.56
CA LEU A 86 14.27 8.26 -5.45
C LEU A 86 15.07 6.96 -5.52
N LYS A 87 14.56 5.89 -4.92
CA LYS A 87 15.27 4.61 -4.84
C LYS A 87 15.15 3.78 -6.12
N HIS A 88 14.04 3.93 -6.83
CA HIS A 88 13.70 3.17 -8.02
C HIS A 88 13.25 4.06 -9.18
N PRO A 89 14.09 5.03 -9.62
CA PRO A 89 13.69 6.01 -10.63
C PRO A 89 13.36 5.38 -11.99
N ALA A 90 14.01 4.27 -12.35
CA ALA A 90 13.81 3.58 -13.63
C ALA A 90 12.42 2.93 -13.77
N ILE A 91 11.72 2.66 -12.67
CA ILE A 91 10.41 2.02 -12.64
C ILE A 91 9.32 2.92 -12.04
N THR A 92 9.61 4.19 -11.91
CA THR A 92 8.70 5.22 -11.38
C THR A 92 8.47 6.31 -12.43
N TRP A 93 7.29 6.91 -12.42
CA TRP A 93 6.96 8.02 -13.33
C TRP A 93 8.01 9.13 -13.28
N PRO A 94 8.54 9.59 -14.42
CA PRO A 94 9.59 10.64 -14.45
C PRO A 94 9.22 11.90 -13.66
N ARG A 95 7.97 12.37 -13.79
CA ARG A 95 7.47 13.52 -13.00
C ARG A 95 7.48 13.26 -11.50
N SER A 96 7.22 12.03 -11.06
CA SER A 96 7.30 11.67 -9.65
C SER A 96 8.74 11.67 -9.16
N VAL A 97 9.67 11.17 -9.98
CA VAL A 97 11.11 11.20 -9.69
C VAL A 97 11.60 12.64 -9.55
N GLU A 98 11.26 13.50 -10.49
CA GLU A 98 11.66 14.92 -10.52
C GLU A 98 11.19 15.70 -9.29
N ARG A 99 9.92 15.58 -8.92
CA ARG A 99 9.32 16.36 -7.83
C ARG A 99 9.61 15.82 -6.43
N HIS A 100 9.94 14.53 -6.30
CA HIS A 100 10.00 13.85 -5.00
C HIS A 100 11.04 14.43 -4.04
N PRO A 101 12.26 14.83 -4.47
CA PRO A 101 13.23 15.47 -3.57
C PRO A 101 12.70 16.77 -2.96
N SER A 102 12.04 17.60 -3.77
CA SER A 102 11.43 18.86 -3.29
C SER A 102 10.28 18.60 -2.32
N TYR A 103 9.44 17.61 -2.60
CA TYR A 103 8.40 17.16 -1.69
C TYR A 103 8.96 16.72 -0.33
N MET A 104 9.99 15.86 -0.32
CA MET A 104 10.60 15.37 0.91
C MET A 104 11.29 16.50 1.69
N LYS A 105 11.91 17.47 1.02
CA LYS A 105 12.45 18.69 1.66
C LYS A 105 11.35 19.53 2.29
N LEU A 106 10.25 19.74 1.58
CA LEU A 106 9.15 20.58 2.05
C LEU A 106 8.46 19.98 3.30
N LEU A 107 8.43 18.66 3.43
CA LEU A 107 7.96 17.99 4.64
C LEU A 107 8.72 18.41 5.90
N ALA A 108 9.98 18.81 5.81
CA ALA A 108 10.76 19.32 6.94
C ALA A 108 10.27 20.68 7.46
N SER A 109 9.40 21.37 6.73
CA SER A 109 8.76 22.61 7.18
C SER A 109 7.45 22.42 7.92
N PHE A 110 6.96 21.17 8.02
CA PHE A 110 5.77 20.82 8.78
C PHE A 110 6.09 20.76 10.29
N ASP A 111 5.05 20.80 11.13
CA ASP A 111 5.21 20.66 12.58
C ASP A 111 5.27 19.19 12.99
N ARG A 112 4.68 18.29 12.21
CA ARG A 112 4.67 16.85 12.46
C ARG A 112 4.51 16.03 11.18
N VAL A 113 5.20 14.91 11.11
CA VAL A 113 5.08 13.95 10.01
C VAL A 113 4.79 12.55 10.56
N TRP A 114 3.96 11.78 9.88
CA TRP A 114 3.80 10.36 10.13
C TRP A 114 4.17 9.58 8.86
N ALA A 115 5.08 8.63 9.02
CA ALA A 115 5.38 7.68 7.95
C ALA A 115 4.45 6.46 8.07
N VAL A 116 4.11 5.83 6.94
CA VAL A 116 3.19 4.68 6.88
C VAL A 116 3.85 3.34 7.30
N SER A 117 5.15 3.35 7.57
CA SER A 117 5.94 2.21 8.09
C SER A 117 7.20 2.74 8.77
N ALA A 118 7.87 1.92 9.59
CA ALA A 118 9.17 2.26 10.15
C ALA A 118 10.23 2.41 9.05
N ALA A 119 10.19 1.55 8.03
CA ALA A 119 11.07 1.65 6.86
C ALA A 119 10.93 3.00 6.15
N SER A 120 9.69 3.44 5.88
CA SER A 120 9.47 4.76 5.24
C SER A 120 9.92 5.91 6.14
N ARG A 121 9.72 5.82 7.46
CA ARG A 121 10.26 6.81 8.42
C ARG A 121 11.77 6.92 8.32
N ASP A 122 12.46 5.80 8.35
CA ASP A 122 13.91 5.75 8.33
C ASP A 122 14.50 6.24 7.00
N GLU A 123 13.79 6.00 5.88
CA GLU A 123 14.11 6.56 4.57
C GLU A 123 14.00 8.09 4.57
N LEU A 124 12.92 8.65 5.13
CA LEU A 124 12.74 10.10 5.22
C LEU A 124 13.80 10.76 6.10
N LEU A 125 14.06 10.19 7.27
CA LEU A 125 15.08 10.70 8.20
C LEU A 125 16.48 10.63 7.58
N SER A 126 16.80 9.55 6.87
CA SER A 126 18.07 9.38 6.15
C SER A 126 18.23 10.42 5.04
N PHE A 127 17.15 10.69 4.29
CA PHE A 127 17.14 11.73 3.27
C PHE A 127 17.37 13.10 3.88
N TRP A 128 16.71 13.47 4.96
CA TRP A 128 16.90 14.76 5.64
C TRP A 128 18.30 14.92 6.19
N LYS A 129 18.86 13.88 6.79
CA LYS A 129 20.25 13.85 7.23
C LYS A 129 21.22 14.10 6.07
N TRP A 130 21.03 13.41 4.95
CA TRP A 130 21.84 13.60 3.74
C TRP A 130 21.72 15.01 3.18
N GLN A 131 20.53 15.63 3.27
CA GLN A 131 20.28 17.03 2.84
C GLN A 131 20.79 18.09 3.83
N GLY A 132 21.37 17.70 4.97
CA GLY A 132 21.86 18.64 5.98
C GLY A 132 20.75 19.40 6.73
N ILE A 133 19.53 18.85 6.81
CA ILE A 133 18.42 19.45 7.57
C ILE A 133 18.70 19.26 9.06
N ALA A 134 19.08 20.35 9.74
CA ALA A 134 19.57 20.29 11.12
C ALA A 134 18.47 20.03 12.17
N ALA A 135 17.26 20.52 11.96
CA ALA A 135 16.15 20.42 12.90
C ALA A 135 14.86 19.95 12.20
N PRO A 136 14.80 18.67 11.79
CA PRO A 136 13.58 18.14 11.18
C PRO A 136 12.46 18.01 12.23
N PRO A 137 11.19 18.06 11.80
CA PRO A 137 10.07 17.80 12.69
C PRO A 137 10.08 16.34 13.19
N PRO A 138 9.37 16.05 14.30
CA PRO A 138 9.21 14.67 14.76
C PRO A 138 8.48 13.83 13.71
N VAL A 139 9.00 12.62 13.45
CA VAL A 139 8.41 11.65 12.53
C VAL A 139 7.93 10.44 13.33
N GLY A 140 6.59 10.28 13.42
CA GLY A 140 5.98 9.08 13.97
C GLY A 140 5.75 8.01 12.92
N VAL A 141 5.35 6.81 13.34
CA VAL A 141 4.81 5.77 12.46
C VAL A 141 3.30 5.71 12.63
N LEU A 142 2.56 5.78 11.53
CA LEU A 142 1.12 5.61 11.49
C LEU A 142 0.78 4.22 10.97
N ALA A 143 0.38 3.33 11.86
CA ALA A 143 -0.10 2.02 11.45
C ALA A 143 -1.42 2.16 10.68
N LEU A 144 -1.38 1.89 9.38
CA LEU A 144 -2.55 1.98 8.50
C LEU A 144 -3.50 0.79 8.73
N GLY A 145 -4.80 1.01 8.54
CA GLY A 145 -5.81 -0.01 8.74
C GLY A 145 -5.69 -1.20 7.79
N ALA A 146 -5.83 -2.40 8.35
CA ALA A 146 -5.93 -3.66 7.63
C ALA A 146 -7.38 -3.99 7.22
N ASP A 147 -8.36 -3.36 7.87
CA ASP A 147 -9.80 -3.49 7.67
C ASP A 147 -10.22 -2.82 6.35
N GLY A 148 -9.90 -3.45 5.20
CA GLY A 148 -10.18 -2.97 3.84
C GLY A 148 -11.60 -2.44 3.68
N ALA A 149 -12.39 -2.92 2.78
CA ALA A 149 -13.75 -2.44 2.47
C ALA A 149 -14.80 -2.41 3.62
N GLY A 150 -14.37 -2.37 4.87
CA GLY A 150 -15.29 -2.39 6.02
C GLY A 150 -15.90 -3.77 6.30
N THR A 151 -15.33 -4.82 5.70
CA THR A 151 -15.76 -6.19 5.93
C THR A 151 -15.41 -6.66 7.34
N ALA A 152 -16.35 -7.32 8.00
CA ALA A 152 -16.09 -7.96 9.29
C ALA A 152 -14.97 -9.00 9.14
N ARG A 153 -14.08 -9.04 10.12
CA ARG A 153 -13.01 -10.01 10.15
C ARG A 153 -13.59 -11.43 10.37
N PRO A 154 -13.20 -12.43 9.58
CA PRO A 154 -13.68 -13.80 9.79
C PRO A 154 -13.27 -14.34 11.17
N SER A 155 -14.13 -15.14 11.78
CA SER A 155 -13.83 -15.84 13.05
C SER A 155 -13.04 -17.14 12.84
N ALA A 156 -13.06 -17.70 11.63
CA ALA A 156 -12.37 -18.93 11.26
C ALA A 156 -11.82 -18.86 9.83
N PRO A 157 -10.74 -19.62 9.53
CA PRO A 157 -10.22 -19.71 8.17
C PRO A 157 -11.26 -20.25 7.21
N THR A 158 -11.42 -19.62 6.05
CA THR A 158 -12.27 -20.14 4.98
C THR A 158 -11.59 -21.32 4.29
N ALA A 159 -12.34 -22.36 3.98
CA ALA A 159 -11.84 -23.47 3.17
C ALA A 159 -11.56 -22.98 1.73
N PRO A 160 -10.37 -23.27 1.16
CA PRO A 160 -10.08 -22.92 -0.20
C PRO A 160 -10.94 -23.74 -1.17
N ILE A 161 -11.25 -23.15 -2.31
CA ILE A 161 -11.96 -23.84 -3.40
C ILE A 161 -11.01 -24.73 -4.21
N SER A 162 -11.57 -25.59 -5.04
CA SER A 162 -10.83 -26.39 -6.02
C SER A 162 -11.22 -25.99 -7.45
N PRO A 163 -10.25 -25.71 -8.36
CA PRO A 163 -8.81 -25.70 -8.10
C PRO A 163 -8.39 -24.57 -7.15
N PRO A 164 -7.25 -24.74 -6.44
CA PRO A 164 -6.79 -23.74 -5.47
C PRO A 164 -6.44 -22.43 -6.19
N ARG A 165 -6.71 -21.29 -5.53
CA ARG A 165 -6.56 -19.95 -6.11
C ARG A 165 -5.49 -19.14 -5.41
N ILE A 166 -4.57 -18.56 -6.18
CA ILE A 166 -3.61 -17.53 -5.76
C ILE A 166 -4.10 -16.18 -6.26
N VAL A 167 -4.12 -15.17 -5.38
CA VAL A 167 -4.57 -13.82 -5.73
C VAL A 167 -3.43 -12.83 -5.52
N SER A 168 -3.18 -11.96 -6.49
CA SER A 168 -2.23 -10.84 -6.37
C SER A 168 -2.95 -9.53 -6.65
N VAL A 169 -2.99 -8.64 -5.65
CA VAL A 169 -3.68 -7.35 -5.72
C VAL A 169 -2.67 -6.22 -5.88
N GLY A 170 -2.85 -5.41 -6.90
CA GLY A 170 -2.01 -4.23 -7.16
C GLY A 170 -2.00 -3.86 -8.63
N ILE A 171 -1.72 -2.60 -8.91
CA ILE A 171 -1.51 -2.11 -10.28
C ILE A 171 -0.44 -2.96 -10.99
N LEU A 172 -0.67 -3.31 -12.23
CA LEU A 172 0.29 -4.06 -13.05
C LEU A 172 1.42 -3.11 -13.45
N GLU A 173 2.55 -3.21 -12.73
CA GLU A 173 3.73 -2.38 -12.92
C GLU A 173 5.01 -3.08 -12.43
N PRO A 174 6.19 -2.72 -12.91
CA PRO A 174 7.46 -3.40 -12.56
C PRO A 174 7.72 -3.49 -11.06
N ARG A 175 7.34 -2.47 -10.30
CA ARG A 175 7.52 -2.43 -8.84
C ARG A 175 6.79 -3.56 -8.10
N LYS A 176 5.65 -3.98 -8.62
CA LYS A 176 4.86 -5.10 -8.07
C LYS A 176 5.35 -6.46 -8.56
N ASN A 177 6.30 -6.49 -9.49
CA ASN A 177 7.04 -7.66 -9.96
C ASN A 177 6.15 -8.84 -10.41
N GLN A 178 4.99 -8.54 -11.01
CA GLN A 178 4.11 -9.59 -11.51
C GLN A 178 4.76 -10.49 -12.57
N MET A 179 5.80 -10.02 -13.27
CA MET A 179 6.55 -10.87 -14.21
C MET A 179 7.14 -12.09 -13.51
N LEU A 180 7.81 -11.90 -12.36
CA LEU A 180 8.34 -12.99 -11.56
C LEU A 180 7.26 -13.97 -11.10
N LEU A 181 6.11 -13.45 -10.67
CA LEU A 181 4.96 -14.28 -10.27
C LEU A 181 4.43 -15.11 -11.44
N LEU A 182 4.28 -14.49 -12.62
CA LEU A 182 3.85 -15.17 -13.85
C LEU A 182 4.82 -16.28 -14.25
N ASP A 183 6.14 -16.00 -14.21
CA ASP A 183 7.18 -16.99 -14.56
C ASP A 183 7.21 -18.16 -13.57
N ALA A 184 7.06 -17.89 -12.27
CA ALA A 184 6.97 -18.92 -11.24
C ALA A 184 5.70 -19.78 -11.38
N CYS A 185 4.58 -19.16 -11.69
CA CYS A 185 3.32 -19.87 -11.96
C CYS A 185 3.39 -20.71 -13.22
N GLU A 186 4.01 -20.21 -14.29
CA GLU A 186 4.22 -20.98 -15.51
C GLU A 186 5.10 -22.20 -15.27
N ALA A 187 6.20 -22.04 -14.53
CA ALA A 187 7.07 -23.14 -14.17
C ALA A 187 6.33 -24.23 -13.38
N LEU A 188 5.50 -23.85 -12.40
CA LEU A 188 4.67 -24.81 -11.65
C LEU A 188 3.65 -25.54 -12.53
N ARG A 189 3.04 -24.86 -13.48
CA ARG A 189 2.10 -25.48 -14.42
C ARG A 189 2.79 -26.46 -15.36
N ARG A 190 4.01 -26.17 -15.78
CA ARG A 190 4.85 -27.12 -16.54
C ARG A 190 5.16 -28.39 -15.72
N ASP A 191 5.29 -28.22 -14.40
CA ASP A 191 5.48 -29.34 -13.47
C ASP A 191 4.16 -30.08 -13.12
N GLY A 192 3.05 -29.76 -13.80
CA GLY A 192 1.74 -30.42 -13.61
C GLY A 192 0.92 -29.94 -12.42
N VAL A 193 1.29 -28.83 -11.78
CA VAL A 193 0.51 -28.26 -10.66
C VAL A 193 -0.71 -27.49 -11.19
N GLU A 194 -1.90 -27.90 -10.81
CA GLU A 194 -3.16 -27.26 -11.17
C GLU A 194 -3.58 -26.21 -10.14
N PHE A 195 -3.78 -24.96 -10.58
CA PHE A 195 -4.26 -23.85 -9.76
C PHE A 195 -4.71 -22.67 -10.64
N GLU A 196 -5.47 -21.76 -10.04
CA GLU A 196 -5.81 -20.48 -10.65
C GLU A 196 -4.91 -19.36 -10.12
N LEU A 197 -4.52 -18.43 -11.00
CA LEU A 197 -3.89 -17.17 -10.65
C LEU A 197 -4.81 -16.01 -11.04
N HIS A 198 -5.19 -15.19 -10.07
CA HIS A 198 -5.97 -13.98 -10.28
C HIS A 198 -5.13 -12.75 -9.99
N LEU A 199 -4.93 -11.93 -11.02
CA LEU A 199 -4.31 -10.60 -10.91
C LEU A 199 -5.42 -9.56 -10.82
N VAL A 200 -5.39 -8.72 -9.79
CA VAL A 200 -6.38 -7.67 -9.57
C VAL A 200 -5.71 -6.31 -9.58
N GLY A 201 -6.08 -5.45 -10.51
CA GLY A 201 -5.60 -4.10 -10.62
C GLY A 201 -5.46 -3.62 -12.06
N ARG A 202 -5.54 -2.30 -12.22
CA ARG A 202 -5.39 -1.69 -13.54
C ARG A 202 -3.97 -1.86 -14.09
N ILE A 203 -3.83 -1.77 -15.39
CA ILE A 203 -2.53 -1.74 -16.06
C ILE A 203 -1.93 -0.34 -15.91
N ASN A 204 -0.69 -0.24 -15.44
CA ASN A 204 0.02 1.03 -15.45
C ASN A 204 0.22 1.50 -16.90
N PRO A 205 -0.28 2.67 -17.30
CA PRO A 205 -0.25 3.10 -18.71
C PRO A 205 1.16 3.33 -19.25
N HIS A 206 2.13 3.59 -18.38
CA HIS A 206 3.52 3.84 -18.78
C HIS A 206 4.36 2.56 -18.76
N PHE A 207 4.24 1.73 -17.72
CA PHE A 207 5.12 0.58 -17.49
C PHE A 207 4.43 -0.78 -17.61
N GLY A 208 3.09 -0.83 -17.59
CA GLY A 208 2.36 -2.09 -17.46
C GLY A 208 2.18 -2.88 -18.76
N LYS A 209 2.46 -2.29 -19.94
CA LYS A 209 2.24 -2.95 -21.24
C LYS A 209 2.97 -4.29 -21.40
N PRO A 210 4.24 -4.46 -21.00
CA PRO A 210 4.92 -5.76 -21.08
C PRO A 210 4.23 -6.83 -20.23
N ILE A 211 3.81 -6.47 -19.03
CA ILE A 211 3.11 -7.38 -18.10
C ILE A 211 1.75 -7.78 -18.71
N ALA A 212 1.00 -6.82 -19.24
CA ALA A 212 -0.29 -7.08 -19.87
C ALA A 212 -0.17 -8.02 -21.08
N ARG A 213 0.85 -7.85 -21.92
CA ARG A 213 1.14 -8.77 -23.04
C ARG A 213 1.43 -10.19 -22.54
N ARG A 214 2.24 -10.32 -21.49
CA ARG A 214 2.57 -11.63 -20.89
C ARG A 214 1.32 -12.31 -20.34
N VAL A 215 0.45 -11.56 -19.66
CA VAL A 215 -0.85 -12.06 -19.18
C VAL A 215 -1.71 -12.55 -20.32
N GLN A 216 -1.81 -11.80 -21.43
CA GLN A 216 -2.58 -12.20 -22.61
C GLN A 216 -2.04 -13.48 -23.25
N GLN A 217 -0.72 -13.59 -23.42
CA GLN A 217 -0.06 -14.79 -23.95
C GLN A 217 -0.38 -16.02 -23.09
N MET A 218 -0.15 -15.94 -21.79
CA MET A 218 -0.40 -17.07 -20.88
C MET A 218 -1.88 -17.47 -20.84
N ARG A 219 -2.81 -16.52 -20.94
CA ARG A 219 -4.25 -16.82 -21.01
C ARG A 219 -4.66 -17.55 -22.29
N ALA A 220 -4.02 -17.23 -23.42
CA ALA A 220 -4.27 -17.89 -24.70
C ALA A 220 -3.74 -19.33 -24.71
N GLU A 221 -2.63 -19.59 -24.01
CA GLU A 221 -1.98 -20.89 -23.98
C GLU A 221 -2.61 -21.86 -22.98
N ARG A 222 -3.12 -21.35 -21.86
CA ARG A 222 -3.63 -22.19 -20.76
C ARG A 222 -4.75 -21.52 -19.95
N PRO A 223 -5.80 -22.27 -19.55
CA PRO A 223 -6.80 -21.79 -18.60
C PRO A 223 -6.22 -21.54 -17.20
N GLY A 224 -6.99 -20.86 -16.33
CA GLY A 224 -6.62 -20.66 -14.93
C GLY A 224 -5.81 -19.37 -14.64
N LEU A 225 -5.68 -18.47 -15.61
CA LEU A 225 -5.17 -17.10 -15.37
C LEU A 225 -6.28 -16.09 -15.63
N ALA A 226 -6.65 -15.31 -14.60
CA ALA A 226 -7.61 -14.22 -14.70
C ALA A 226 -6.95 -12.87 -14.41
N HIS A 227 -7.35 -11.83 -15.13
CA HIS A 227 -6.97 -10.44 -14.84
C HIS A 227 -8.25 -9.61 -14.69
N HIS A 228 -8.38 -8.97 -13.54
CA HIS A 228 -9.46 -8.07 -13.19
C HIS A 228 -8.90 -6.65 -13.14
N ALA A 229 -9.19 -5.84 -14.16
CA ALA A 229 -8.68 -4.47 -14.25
C ALA A 229 -9.22 -3.58 -13.11
N SER A 230 -10.42 -3.88 -12.64
CA SER A 230 -11.05 -3.26 -11.48
C SER A 230 -12.03 -4.25 -10.87
N LEU A 231 -12.08 -4.29 -9.55
CA LEU A 231 -13.14 -4.92 -8.76
C LEU A 231 -13.61 -3.88 -7.75
N ASP A 232 -14.90 -3.87 -7.44
CA ASP A 232 -15.40 -3.17 -6.27
C ASP A 232 -14.99 -3.90 -4.98
N ASP A 233 -15.19 -3.24 -3.85
CA ASP A 233 -14.77 -3.77 -2.55
C ASP A 233 -15.45 -5.12 -2.22
N ALA A 234 -16.70 -5.31 -2.60
CA ALA A 234 -17.46 -6.55 -2.36
C ALA A 234 -16.92 -7.71 -3.22
N ALA A 235 -16.72 -7.48 -4.52
CA ALA A 235 -16.18 -8.48 -5.43
C ALA A 235 -14.72 -8.86 -5.06
N LEU A 236 -13.93 -7.88 -4.62
CA LEU A 236 -12.57 -8.16 -4.12
C LEU A 236 -12.60 -9.00 -2.84
N ALA A 237 -13.47 -8.68 -1.90
CA ALA A 237 -13.64 -9.45 -0.67
C ALA A 237 -14.07 -10.89 -0.95
N ASP A 238 -15.00 -11.10 -1.89
CA ASP A 238 -15.45 -12.43 -2.31
C ASP A 238 -14.33 -13.23 -2.98
N LEU A 239 -13.54 -12.59 -3.86
CA LEU A 239 -12.39 -13.21 -4.48
C LEU A 239 -11.35 -13.63 -3.43
N LEU A 240 -11.02 -12.75 -2.50
CA LEU A 240 -10.09 -13.03 -1.41
C LEU A 240 -10.62 -14.18 -0.53
N ARG A 241 -11.88 -14.14 -0.14
CA ARG A 241 -12.49 -15.17 0.71
C ARG A 241 -12.34 -16.60 0.14
N THR A 242 -12.26 -16.75 -1.18
CA THR A 242 -12.06 -18.04 -1.86
C THR A 242 -10.58 -18.33 -2.16
N ALA A 243 -9.68 -17.41 -1.86
CA ALA A 243 -8.26 -17.56 -2.14
C ALA A 243 -7.60 -18.58 -1.20
N ARG A 244 -6.72 -19.39 -1.74
CA ARG A 244 -5.84 -20.26 -0.95
C ARG A 244 -4.74 -19.46 -0.27
N ALA A 245 -4.18 -18.48 -1.01
CA ALA A 245 -3.21 -17.50 -0.52
C ALA A 245 -3.20 -16.28 -1.42
N THR A 246 -2.62 -15.20 -0.91
CA THR A 246 -2.23 -14.04 -1.72
C THR A 246 -0.73 -14.06 -2.00
N ALA A 247 -0.29 -13.34 -3.06
CA ALA A 247 1.11 -13.27 -3.45
C ALA A 247 1.52 -11.82 -3.78
N PHE A 248 2.58 -11.32 -3.10
CA PHE A 248 3.10 -9.97 -3.27
C PHE A 248 4.63 -10.00 -3.50
N PRO A 249 5.09 -10.24 -4.74
CA PRO A 249 6.50 -10.29 -5.09
C PRO A 249 7.12 -8.90 -5.24
N SER A 250 6.60 -7.91 -4.55
CA SER A 250 6.95 -6.49 -4.71
C SER A 250 8.44 -6.24 -4.49
N ILE A 251 9.02 -5.39 -5.33
CA ILE A 251 10.40 -4.89 -5.21
C ILE A 251 10.48 -3.74 -4.19
N ALA A 252 9.43 -2.93 -4.12
CA ALA A 252 9.36 -1.78 -3.22
C ALA A 252 7.92 -1.48 -2.81
N GLU A 253 7.72 -1.11 -1.55
CA GLU A 253 6.46 -0.71 -0.93
C GLU A 253 6.69 0.39 0.10
N GLY A 254 5.67 1.24 0.31
CA GLY A 254 5.65 2.14 1.45
C GLY A 254 5.12 1.46 2.71
N CYS A 255 4.01 0.72 2.59
CA CYS A 255 3.38 0.00 3.70
C CYS A 255 3.03 -1.46 3.36
N GLY A 256 2.52 -1.73 2.16
CA GLY A 256 2.04 -3.07 1.81
C GLY A 256 0.60 -3.33 2.27
N LEU A 257 -0.33 -2.39 2.04
CA LEU A 257 -1.75 -2.53 2.39
C LEU A 257 -2.38 -3.85 1.94
N PRO A 258 -2.17 -4.34 0.69
CA PRO A 258 -2.79 -5.59 0.27
C PRO A 258 -2.35 -6.82 1.08
N LEU A 259 -1.14 -6.81 1.66
CA LEU A 259 -0.71 -7.84 2.60
C LEU A 259 -1.51 -7.75 3.90
N LEU A 260 -1.67 -6.55 4.45
CA LEU A 260 -2.47 -6.33 5.67
C LEU A 260 -3.94 -6.75 5.46
N GLU A 261 -4.52 -6.39 4.33
CA GLU A 261 -5.89 -6.75 3.93
C GLU A 261 -6.04 -8.28 3.79
N SER A 262 -5.03 -8.97 3.24
CA SER A 262 -4.99 -10.42 3.18
C SER A 262 -5.02 -11.05 4.58
N LEU A 263 -4.17 -10.58 5.48
CA LEU A 263 -4.12 -11.06 6.86
C LEU A 263 -5.42 -10.76 7.63
N TRP A 264 -6.03 -9.59 7.38
CA TRP A 264 -7.34 -9.24 7.95
C TRP A 264 -8.41 -10.25 7.54
N ALA A 265 -8.42 -10.64 6.28
CA ALA A 265 -9.32 -11.64 5.74
C ALA A 265 -8.98 -13.09 6.19
N GLY A 266 -7.94 -13.29 6.99
CA GLY A 266 -7.49 -14.62 7.41
C GLY A 266 -6.82 -15.42 6.30
N ILE A 267 -6.37 -14.77 5.22
CA ILE A 267 -5.75 -15.42 4.07
C ILE A 267 -4.22 -15.35 4.22
N PRO A 268 -3.51 -16.50 4.17
CA PRO A 268 -2.05 -16.50 4.17
C PRO A 268 -1.46 -15.70 3.02
N CYS A 269 -0.34 -15.03 3.27
CA CYS A 269 0.33 -14.21 2.27
C CYS A 269 1.72 -14.77 1.94
N ILE A 270 2.07 -14.86 0.66
CA ILE A 270 3.44 -15.05 0.19
C ILE A 270 3.99 -13.67 -0.17
N CYS A 271 5.08 -13.24 0.42
CA CYS A 271 5.61 -11.89 0.19
C CYS A 271 7.14 -11.85 0.08
N SER A 272 7.65 -10.82 -0.60
CA SER A 272 9.08 -10.52 -0.65
C SER A 272 9.63 -10.09 0.72
N ASP A 273 10.93 -10.23 0.90
CA ASP A 273 11.69 -9.87 2.11
C ASP A 273 12.10 -8.38 2.17
N ILE A 274 11.28 -7.50 1.65
CA ILE A 274 11.52 -6.05 1.73
C ILE A 274 11.03 -5.46 3.07
N PRO A 275 11.70 -4.42 3.60
CA PRO A 275 11.46 -3.94 4.96
C PRO A 275 9.99 -3.69 5.32
N PRO A 276 9.15 -2.98 4.54
CA PRO A 276 7.75 -2.76 4.93
C PRO A 276 6.91 -4.03 4.97
N LEU A 277 7.23 -5.05 4.13
CA LEU A 277 6.53 -6.32 4.15
C LEU A 277 7.01 -7.20 5.31
N LEU A 278 8.30 -7.14 5.67
CA LEU A 278 8.84 -7.80 6.86
C LEU A 278 8.21 -7.25 8.14
N GLU A 279 8.04 -5.93 8.27
CA GLU A 279 7.32 -5.32 9.39
C GLU A 279 5.92 -5.92 9.53
N ASN A 280 5.21 -6.04 8.42
CA ASN A 280 3.85 -6.60 8.40
C ASN A 280 3.83 -8.12 8.59
N ALA A 281 4.90 -8.84 8.28
CA ALA A 281 4.98 -10.29 8.46
C ALA A 281 5.27 -10.70 9.91
N VAL A 282 5.75 -9.80 10.75
CA VAL A 282 5.93 -10.04 12.19
C VAL A 282 4.60 -10.46 12.81
N GLY A 283 4.61 -11.57 13.54
CA GLY A 283 3.39 -12.15 14.15
C GLY A 283 2.71 -13.24 13.33
N GLY A 284 3.30 -13.62 12.19
CA GLY A 284 2.86 -14.78 11.39
C GLY A 284 1.81 -14.48 10.32
N GLY A 285 1.29 -15.55 9.70
CA GLY A 285 0.35 -15.47 8.58
C GLY A 285 1.01 -15.24 7.23
N CYS A 286 2.35 -15.10 7.18
CA CYS A 286 3.11 -14.85 5.96
C CYS A 286 4.16 -15.94 5.71
N LEU A 287 4.38 -16.26 4.43
CA LEU A 287 5.55 -16.96 3.94
C LEU A 287 6.44 -15.92 3.24
N VAL A 288 7.50 -15.51 3.93
CA VAL A 288 8.48 -14.58 3.38
C VAL A 288 9.43 -15.32 2.45
N VAL A 289 9.61 -14.80 1.24
CA VAL A 289 10.53 -15.36 0.22
C VAL A 289 11.77 -14.49 0.18
N PRO A 290 12.95 -15.03 0.56
CA PRO A 290 14.21 -14.30 0.47
C PRO A 290 14.61 -14.01 -0.98
N GLY A 291 14.90 -12.77 -1.26
CA GLY A 291 15.30 -12.30 -2.60
C GLY A 291 14.19 -12.41 -3.65
N ASN A 292 14.53 -11.97 -4.86
CA ASN A 292 13.61 -11.96 -6.01
C ASN A 292 13.92 -13.09 -7.01
N GLY A 293 14.36 -14.27 -6.51
CA GLY A 293 14.72 -15.40 -7.35
C GLY A 293 13.52 -16.26 -7.74
N LEU A 294 13.47 -16.71 -9.00
CA LEU A 294 12.42 -17.56 -9.56
C LEU A 294 12.21 -18.84 -8.74
N GLU A 295 13.28 -19.54 -8.37
CA GLU A 295 13.19 -20.81 -7.64
C GLU A 295 12.67 -20.64 -6.23
N GLY A 296 12.98 -19.54 -5.54
CA GLY A 296 12.42 -19.20 -4.24
C GLY A 296 10.90 -19.03 -4.31
N TRP A 297 10.44 -18.26 -5.28
CA TRP A 297 8.99 -18.04 -5.50
C TRP A 297 8.27 -19.31 -5.95
N LYS A 298 8.86 -20.10 -6.86
CA LYS A 298 8.32 -21.39 -7.28
C LYS A 298 8.17 -22.34 -6.07
N THR A 299 9.19 -22.45 -5.21
CA THR A 299 9.16 -23.28 -4.01
C THR A 299 8.09 -22.82 -3.02
N ALA A 300 8.00 -21.52 -2.76
CA ALA A 300 7.02 -20.94 -1.85
C ALA A 300 5.58 -21.15 -2.33
N LEU A 301 5.32 -20.92 -3.62
CA LEU A 301 4.02 -21.16 -4.23
C LEU A 301 3.66 -22.64 -4.18
N ARG A 302 4.57 -23.54 -4.52
CA ARG A 302 4.36 -24.99 -4.46
C ARG A 302 3.99 -25.43 -3.06
N ARG A 303 4.73 -24.98 -2.04
CA ARG A 303 4.45 -25.29 -0.65
C ARG A 303 3.06 -24.82 -0.25
N MET A 304 2.70 -23.58 -0.61
CA MET A 304 1.41 -23.01 -0.29
C MET A 304 0.25 -23.75 -0.99
N LEU A 305 0.49 -24.24 -2.21
CA LEU A 305 -0.51 -24.98 -3.00
C LEU A 305 -0.68 -26.42 -2.54
N ALA A 306 0.39 -27.10 -2.09
CA ALA A 306 0.37 -28.53 -1.83
C ALA A 306 0.25 -28.90 -0.33
N ASP A 307 0.71 -28.04 0.59
CA ASP A 307 0.76 -28.33 2.03
C ASP A 307 -0.43 -27.68 2.76
N ASP A 308 -1.52 -28.45 2.93
CA ASP A 308 -2.74 -27.97 3.59
C ASP A 308 -2.51 -27.65 5.06
N ALA A 309 -1.69 -28.44 5.77
CA ALA A 309 -1.41 -28.21 7.19
C ALA A 309 -0.61 -26.92 7.39
N TYR A 310 0.40 -26.68 6.53
CA TYR A 310 1.18 -25.46 6.54
C TYR A 310 0.30 -24.23 6.26
N ARG A 311 -0.51 -24.28 5.19
CA ARG A 311 -1.46 -23.22 4.84
C ARG A 311 -2.45 -22.94 5.99
N ALA A 312 -3.03 -23.98 6.59
CA ALA A 312 -3.99 -23.84 7.68
C ALA A 312 -3.35 -23.21 8.93
N ARG A 313 -2.09 -23.56 9.23
CA ARG A 313 -1.32 -22.92 10.30
C ARG A 313 -1.15 -21.42 10.06
N LEU A 314 -0.71 -21.00 8.86
CA LEU A 314 -0.56 -19.59 8.52
C LEU A 314 -1.90 -18.84 8.55
N ALA A 315 -2.99 -19.45 8.11
CA ALA A 315 -4.32 -18.84 8.18
C ALA A 315 -4.75 -18.60 9.64
N LYS A 316 -4.51 -19.56 10.52
CA LYS A 316 -4.78 -19.42 11.96
C LYS A 316 -3.91 -18.32 12.58
N GLU A 317 -2.61 -18.27 12.23
CA GLU A 317 -1.71 -17.18 12.64
C GLU A 317 -2.25 -15.81 12.20
N ALA A 318 -2.66 -15.66 10.93
CA ALA A 318 -3.24 -14.43 10.41
C ALA A 318 -4.46 -13.98 11.24
N LEU A 319 -5.38 -14.91 11.56
CA LEU A 319 -6.59 -14.61 12.33
C LEU A 319 -6.33 -14.32 13.80
N SER A 320 -5.29 -14.88 14.40
CA SER A 320 -4.96 -14.65 15.82
C SER A 320 -4.31 -13.29 16.07
N ARG A 321 -3.87 -12.58 15.04
CA ARG A 321 -3.17 -11.28 15.17
C ARG A 321 -4.13 -10.16 15.54
N THR A 322 -3.66 -9.23 16.35
CA THR A 322 -4.27 -7.89 16.47
C THR A 322 -3.71 -7.01 15.35
N LEU A 323 -4.52 -6.74 14.36
CA LEU A 323 -4.15 -5.89 13.23
C LEU A 323 -4.68 -4.46 13.42
N PRO A 324 -3.98 -3.45 12.93
CA PRO A 324 -4.44 -2.07 13.00
C PRO A 324 -5.73 -1.89 12.18
N THR A 325 -6.54 -0.90 12.58
CA THR A 325 -7.76 -0.51 11.89
C THR A 325 -7.69 0.92 11.42
N TRP A 326 -8.48 1.29 10.40
CA TRP A 326 -8.56 2.67 9.94
C TRP A 326 -9.10 3.61 11.03
N ALA A 327 -10.02 3.14 11.85
CA ALA A 327 -10.48 3.87 13.02
C ALA A 327 -9.35 4.12 14.02
N GLY A 328 -8.48 3.13 14.26
CA GLY A 328 -7.31 3.27 15.13
C GLY A 328 -6.28 4.25 14.56
N ALA A 329 -6.01 4.19 13.26
CA ALA A 329 -5.13 5.15 12.57
C ALA A 329 -5.66 6.59 12.70
N ALA A 330 -6.95 6.80 12.45
CA ALA A 330 -7.59 8.11 12.60
C ALA A 330 -7.58 8.60 14.06
N ALA A 331 -7.82 7.72 15.03
CA ALA A 331 -7.76 8.06 16.45
C ALA A 331 -6.34 8.50 16.86
N THR A 332 -5.29 7.84 16.35
CA THR A 332 -3.90 8.24 16.55
C THR A 332 -3.64 9.67 16.07
N LEU A 333 -4.08 10.00 14.86
CA LEU A 333 -3.97 11.36 14.33
C LEU A 333 -4.78 12.37 15.15
N LYS A 334 -6.04 12.05 15.44
CA LYS A 334 -6.94 12.92 16.21
C LYS A 334 -6.34 13.28 17.57
N ASN A 335 -5.85 12.28 18.31
CA ASN A 335 -5.27 12.49 19.65
C ASN A 335 -3.97 13.31 19.60
N ALA A 336 -3.19 13.13 18.55
CA ALA A 336 -1.92 13.84 18.39
C ALA A 336 -2.06 15.28 17.87
N LEU A 337 -3.22 15.62 17.28
CA LEU A 337 -3.56 16.93 16.71
C LEU A 337 -4.59 17.70 17.56
N ALA A 338 -4.95 17.17 18.70
CA ALA A 338 -5.87 17.82 19.67
C ALA A 338 -5.27 19.08 20.34
#